data_2925e0c8054a2505c0aef36a1c4d4e67
#
_entry.id   2925e0c8054a2505c0aef36a1c4d4e67
#
_cell.length_a   1.000
_cell.length_b   1.000
_cell.length_c   1.000
_cell.angle_alpha   90.00
_cell.angle_beta   90.00
_cell.angle_gamma   90.00
#
_symmetry.space_group_name_H-M   'P 1'
#
loop_
_entity.id
_entity.type
_entity.pdbx_description
1 polymer ?
#
loop_
_entity_poly.entity_id
_entity_poly.type
_entity_poly.pdbx_seq_one_letter_code
_entity_poly.pdbx_strand_id
1 'polypeptide(L)'
;QGVTERHGDEATFRPVPSAGARHAFETYLYCRRVEALEEGIYRYLPLEHRLLFEFTEPGLAARISEACFGQRFVGQGAVTFFWSVIPYRMEWRYGPAAHRVLPMDVGHVCQNLYLSAEAIGAGACAVAAYDQEALDALLHLDGEEEFVIYLAPVGKHAVSA
;
A
#
# COMPACT_ATOMS: atom_id res chain seq x y z
N GLN A 1 -3.83 5.11 7.61
CA GLN A 1 -5.09 5.14 6.82
C GLN A 1 -6.35 4.79 7.63
N GLY A 2 -6.21 4.37 8.89
CA GLY A 2 -7.36 4.03 9.73
C GLY A 2 -8.36 5.19 9.87
N VAL A 3 -9.62 4.85 10.08
CA VAL A 3 -10.69 5.84 10.26
C VAL A 3 -10.57 6.48 11.64
N THR A 4 -10.52 7.80 11.69
CA THR A 4 -10.51 8.58 12.95
C THR A 4 -11.90 9.07 13.33
N GLU A 5 -12.75 9.32 12.34
CA GLU A 5 -14.11 9.81 12.56
C GLU A 5 -15.02 9.35 11.42
N ARG A 6 -16.28 9.04 11.75
CA ARG A 6 -17.34 8.75 10.77
C ARG A 6 -18.33 9.90 10.74
N HIS A 7 -18.69 10.32 9.55
CA HIS A 7 -19.73 11.33 9.32
C HIS A 7 -20.97 10.67 8.74
N GLY A 8 -21.77 10.06 9.62
CA GLY A 8 -22.89 9.20 9.22
C GLY A 8 -22.42 8.03 8.36
N ASP A 9 -23.20 7.69 7.35
CA ASP A 9 -22.88 6.69 6.33
C ASP A 9 -22.25 7.32 5.05
N GLU A 10 -22.03 8.65 5.06
CA GLU A 10 -21.62 9.39 3.87
C GLU A 10 -20.12 9.52 3.70
N ALA A 11 -19.38 9.67 4.80
CA ALA A 11 -17.93 9.89 4.73
C ALA A 11 -17.18 9.38 5.97
N THR A 12 -15.89 9.08 5.76
CA THR A 12 -14.93 8.78 6.83
C THR A 12 -13.77 9.76 6.77
N PHE A 13 -13.34 10.25 7.93
CA PHE A 13 -12.11 11.01 8.06
C PHE A 13 -10.98 10.09 8.51
N ARG A 14 -9.79 10.34 7.94
CA ARG A 14 -8.58 9.55 8.19
C ARG A 14 -7.40 10.50 8.42
N PRO A 15 -6.32 10.07 9.10
CA PRO A 15 -5.13 10.91 9.31
C PRO A 15 -4.42 11.29 8.00
N VAL A 16 -4.71 10.58 6.91
CA VAL A 16 -4.14 10.85 5.59
C VAL A 16 -5.06 11.79 4.82
N PRO A 17 -4.53 12.90 4.26
CA PRO A 17 -5.30 13.76 3.37
C PRO A 17 -5.76 13.02 2.12
N SER A 18 -6.99 13.27 1.72
CA SER A 18 -7.51 12.80 0.43
C SER A 18 -8.49 13.83 -0.13
N ALA A 19 -8.40 14.11 -1.42
CA ALA A 19 -9.28 15.06 -2.09
C ALA A 19 -10.74 14.63 -1.93
N GLY A 20 -11.55 15.53 -1.36
CA GLY A 20 -12.96 15.26 -1.06
C GLY A 20 -13.21 14.06 -0.16
N ALA A 21 -12.24 13.63 0.62
CA ALA A 21 -12.28 12.43 1.47
C ALA A 21 -12.69 11.15 0.71
N ARG A 22 -12.26 11.02 -0.56
CA ARG A 22 -12.65 9.88 -1.42
C ARG A 22 -11.91 8.58 -1.09
N HIS A 23 -10.67 8.68 -0.58
CA HIS A 23 -9.87 7.54 -0.16
C HIS A 23 -9.83 6.42 -1.20
N ALA A 24 -9.34 6.77 -2.41
CA ALA A 24 -9.38 5.90 -3.59
C ALA A 24 -8.45 4.67 -3.51
N PHE A 25 -7.68 4.50 -2.42
CA PHE A 25 -6.66 3.45 -2.30
C PHE A 25 -7.07 2.34 -1.36
N GLU A 26 -6.82 1.10 -1.81
CA GLU A 26 -6.67 -0.05 -0.94
C GLU A 26 -5.20 -0.21 -0.53
N THR A 27 -4.94 -0.91 0.57
CA THR A 27 -3.58 -1.15 1.06
C THR A 27 -3.38 -2.64 1.25
N TYR A 28 -2.50 -3.21 0.44
CA TYR A 28 -2.04 -4.57 0.58
C TYR A 28 -0.67 -4.58 1.26
N LEU A 29 -0.36 -5.64 2.00
CA LEU A 29 0.89 -5.80 2.71
C LEU A 29 1.44 -7.20 2.45
N TYR A 30 2.65 -7.29 1.93
CA TYR A 30 3.41 -8.51 2.03
C TYR A 30 4.10 -8.52 3.40
N CYS A 31 3.58 -9.30 4.34
CA CYS A 31 4.17 -9.50 5.65
C CYS A 31 5.12 -10.69 5.59
N ARG A 32 6.44 -10.44 5.74
CA ARG A 32 7.45 -11.49 5.65
C ARG A 32 8.08 -11.82 7.01
N ARG A 33 8.37 -10.79 7.79
CA ARG A 33 9.02 -10.94 9.11
C ARG A 33 8.34 -10.02 10.11
N VAL A 34 7.10 -10.35 10.42
CA VAL A 34 6.30 -9.65 11.44
C VAL A 34 5.93 -10.66 12.51
N GLU A 35 6.25 -10.35 13.77
CA GLU A 35 5.89 -11.19 14.88
C GLU A 35 4.37 -11.43 14.94
N ALA A 36 3.98 -12.67 15.20
CA ALA A 36 2.60 -13.13 15.27
C ALA A 36 1.79 -13.06 13.95
N LEU A 37 2.43 -12.79 12.80
CA LEU A 37 1.79 -12.92 11.49
C LEU A 37 2.47 -14.02 10.67
N GLU A 38 1.66 -14.80 9.97
CA GLU A 38 2.14 -15.73 8.95
C GLU A 38 2.68 -14.98 7.74
N GLU A 39 3.69 -15.54 7.05
CA GLU A 39 4.19 -14.95 5.81
C GLU A 39 3.12 -15.02 4.72
N GLY A 40 2.79 -13.86 4.12
CA GLY A 40 1.78 -13.81 3.07
C GLY A 40 1.32 -12.40 2.73
N ILE A 41 0.33 -12.33 1.86
CA ILE A 41 -0.35 -11.10 1.46
C ILE A 41 -1.55 -10.87 2.38
N TYR A 42 -1.63 -9.67 2.86
CA TYR A 42 -2.73 -9.17 3.70
C TYR A 42 -3.34 -7.93 3.06
N ARG A 43 -4.63 -7.72 3.29
CA ARG A 43 -5.29 -6.45 3.00
C ARG A 43 -5.65 -5.72 4.28
N TYR A 44 -5.36 -4.44 4.35
CA TYR A 44 -5.74 -3.60 5.47
C TYR A 44 -7.18 -3.12 5.33
N LEU A 45 -8.00 -3.40 6.33
CA LEU A 45 -9.40 -2.98 6.42
C LEU A 45 -9.49 -1.72 7.28
N PRO A 46 -9.65 -0.52 6.69
CA PRO A 46 -9.56 0.73 7.43
C PRO A 46 -10.73 0.97 8.39
N LEU A 47 -11.91 0.43 8.11
CA LEU A 47 -13.10 0.59 8.95
C LEU A 47 -13.02 -0.24 10.23
N GLU A 48 -12.49 -1.45 10.12
CA GLU A 48 -12.32 -2.42 11.21
C GLU A 48 -10.97 -2.25 11.92
N HIS A 49 -10.05 -1.52 11.30
CA HIS A 49 -8.66 -1.38 11.72
C HIS A 49 -7.98 -2.75 11.91
N ARG A 50 -8.10 -3.61 10.91
CA ARG A 50 -7.62 -4.99 10.91
C ARG A 50 -6.87 -5.35 9.64
N LEU A 51 -6.08 -6.42 9.73
CA LEU A 51 -5.50 -7.09 8.58
C LEU A 51 -6.35 -8.33 8.25
N LEU A 52 -6.75 -8.44 6.98
CA LEU A 52 -7.35 -9.63 6.41
C LEU A 52 -6.22 -10.40 5.71
N PHE A 53 -6.01 -11.65 6.10
CA PHE A 53 -5.11 -12.55 5.37
C PHE A 53 -5.79 -12.93 4.04
N GLU A 54 -5.11 -12.67 2.94
CA GLU A 54 -5.63 -13.00 1.60
C GLU A 54 -5.08 -14.33 1.13
N PHE A 55 -3.75 -14.46 1.04
CA PHE A 55 -3.11 -15.69 0.62
C PHE A 55 -1.60 -15.71 0.93
N THR A 56 -1.02 -16.91 0.80
CA THR A 56 0.42 -17.10 0.68
C THR A 56 0.73 -18.04 -0.47
N GLU A 57 1.87 -17.83 -1.12
CA GLU A 57 2.38 -18.64 -2.22
C GLU A 57 3.89 -18.84 -2.11
N PRO A 58 4.44 -19.96 -2.58
CA PRO A 58 5.87 -20.17 -2.61
C PRO A 58 6.59 -19.09 -3.44
N GLY A 59 7.67 -18.54 -2.90
CA GLY A 59 8.54 -17.63 -3.63
C GLY A 59 8.02 -16.20 -3.77
N LEU A 60 7.02 -15.76 -3.01
CA LEU A 60 6.49 -14.39 -3.05
C LEU A 60 7.59 -13.33 -3.00
N ALA A 61 8.56 -13.46 -2.10
CA ALA A 61 9.68 -12.50 -1.99
C ALA A 61 10.48 -12.35 -3.30
N ALA A 62 10.72 -13.46 -3.99
CA ALA A 62 11.45 -13.44 -5.27
C ALA A 62 10.59 -12.83 -6.37
N ARG A 63 9.33 -13.22 -6.49
CA ARG A 63 8.37 -12.70 -7.48
C ARG A 63 8.16 -11.20 -7.32
N ILE A 64 7.98 -10.70 -6.07
CA ILE A 64 7.88 -9.26 -5.77
C ILE A 64 9.16 -8.53 -6.23
N SER A 65 10.34 -9.08 -5.91
CA SER A 65 11.60 -8.47 -6.33
C SER A 65 11.75 -8.42 -7.85
N GLU A 66 11.34 -9.49 -8.54
CA GLU A 66 11.37 -9.59 -10.01
C GLU A 66 10.42 -8.59 -10.65
N ALA A 67 9.18 -8.51 -10.19
CA ALA A 67 8.20 -7.52 -10.63
C ALA A 67 8.69 -6.07 -10.41
N CYS A 68 9.59 -5.86 -9.45
CA CYS A 68 10.26 -4.59 -9.21
C CYS A 68 11.63 -4.50 -9.89
N PHE A 69 11.80 -5.08 -11.08
CA PHE A 69 13.03 -5.05 -11.90
C PHE A 69 14.28 -5.53 -11.15
N GLY A 70 14.15 -6.59 -10.35
CA GLY A 70 15.24 -7.19 -9.59
C GLY A 70 15.64 -6.43 -8.32
N GLN A 71 14.86 -5.45 -7.88
CA GLN A 71 15.12 -4.71 -6.64
C GLN A 71 14.84 -5.61 -5.42
N ARG A 72 15.86 -6.38 -5.04
CA ARG A 72 15.75 -7.42 -3.99
C ARG A 72 15.26 -6.90 -2.65
N PHE A 73 15.60 -5.67 -2.28
CA PHE A 73 15.19 -5.08 -1.01
C PHE A 73 13.66 -4.95 -0.89
N VAL A 74 12.92 -4.86 -2.00
CA VAL A 74 11.46 -4.78 -2.01
C VAL A 74 10.86 -6.07 -1.48
N GLY A 75 11.25 -7.24 -2.00
CA GLY A 75 10.77 -8.52 -1.50
C GLY A 75 11.41 -8.99 -0.20
N GLN A 76 12.51 -8.35 0.25
CA GLN A 76 13.27 -8.72 1.44
C GLN A 76 12.97 -7.84 2.66
N GLY A 77 12.15 -6.81 2.54
CA GLY A 77 11.67 -6.02 3.64
C GLY A 77 11.00 -6.87 4.74
N ALA A 78 10.83 -6.33 5.92
CA ALA A 78 10.01 -6.98 6.94
C ALA A 78 8.53 -6.99 6.52
N VAL A 79 8.10 -5.87 5.97
CA VAL A 79 6.79 -5.69 5.33
C VAL A 79 6.98 -4.87 4.05
N THR A 80 6.26 -5.19 2.99
CA THR A 80 6.13 -4.32 1.82
C THR A 80 4.69 -3.88 1.68
N PHE A 81 4.48 -2.57 1.67
CA PHE A 81 3.19 -1.96 1.44
C PHE A 81 2.99 -1.76 -0.06
N PHE A 82 1.83 -2.16 -0.56
CA PHE A 82 1.37 -1.85 -1.91
C PHE A 82 0.10 -1.03 -1.78
N TRP A 83 0.02 0.04 -2.53
CA TRP A 83 -1.22 0.81 -2.67
C TRP A 83 -1.76 0.58 -4.07
N SER A 84 -2.94 -0.04 -4.12
CA SER A 84 -3.73 -0.05 -5.32
C SER A 84 -4.66 1.15 -5.34
N VAL A 85 -5.06 1.55 -6.52
CA VAL A 85 -6.01 2.62 -6.75
C VAL A 85 -7.26 2.07 -7.44
N ILE A 86 -8.42 2.54 -7.00
CA ILE A 86 -9.70 2.35 -7.67
C ILE A 86 -10.10 3.72 -8.24
N PRO A 87 -9.74 4.02 -9.52
CA PRO A 87 -9.87 5.36 -10.11
C PRO A 87 -11.29 5.92 -10.02
N TYR A 88 -12.28 5.07 -10.21
CA TYR A 88 -13.70 5.45 -10.14
C TYR A 88 -14.08 6.18 -8.85
N ARG A 89 -13.48 5.84 -7.70
CA ARG A 89 -13.73 6.52 -6.42
C ARG A 89 -13.39 8.01 -6.45
N MET A 90 -12.53 8.43 -7.38
CA MET A 90 -12.11 9.81 -7.57
C MET A 90 -12.76 10.45 -8.80
N GLU A 91 -12.87 9.68 -9.88
CA GLU A 91 -13.29 10.17 -11.20
C GLU A 91 -14.73 10.65 -11.24
N TRP A 92 -15.64 9.95 -10.56
CA TRP A 92 -17.04 10.36 -10.54
C TRP A 92 -17.25 11.77 -9.98
N ARG A 93 -16.30 12.27 -9.14
CA ARG A 93 -16.35 13.61 -8.56
C ARG A 93 -15.49 14.62 -9.31
N TYR A 94 -14.32 14.21 -9.76
CA TYR A 94 -13.30 15.11 -10.29
C TYR A 94 -13.09 14.96 -11.81
N GLY A 95 -13.71 13.98 -12.44
CA GLY A 95 -13.55 13.71 -13.88
C GLY A 95 -12.06 13.63 -14.26
N PRO A 96 -11.64 14.28 -15.36
CA PRO A 96 -10.22 14.23 -15.80
C PRO A 96 -9.21 14.79 -14.79
N ALA A 97 -9.65 15.61 -13.83
CA ALA A 97 -8.74 16.12 -12.79
C ALA A 97 -8.29 15.01 -11.81
N ALA A 98 -8.97 13.86 -11.77
CA ALA A 98 -8.59 12.70 -10.95
C ALA A 98 -7.15 12.27 -11.21
N HIS A 99 -6.68 12.27 -12.48
CA HIS A 99 -5.30 11.91 -12.85
C HIS A 99 -4.23 12.75 -12.15
N ARG A 100 -4.54 13.98 -11.81
CA ARG A 100 -3.63 14.85 -11.04
C ARG A 100 -3.74 14.60 -9.54
N VAL A 101 -4.95 14.32 -9.07
CA VAL A 101 -5.23 14.22 -7.63
C VAL A 101 -4.76 12.88 -7.05
N LEU A 102 -4.97 11.77 -7.77
CA LEU A 102 -4.58 10.43 -7.31
C LEU A 102 -3.09 10.32 -6.94
N PRO A 103 -2.13 10.76 -7.79
CA PRO A 103 -0.72 10.74 -7.42
C PRO A 103 -0.38 11.61 -6.19
N MET A 104 -1.08 12.73 -5.99
CA MET A 104 -0.88 13.57 -4.80
C MET A 104 -1.36 12.85 -3.54
N ASP A 105 -2.55 12.26 -3.58
CA ASP A 105 -3.14 11.56 -2.43
C ASP A 105 -2.29 10.34 -2.03
N VAL A 106 -1.81 9.52 -2.98
CA VAL A 106 -0.95 8.38 -2.65
C VAL A 106 0.40 8.81 -2.09
N GLY A 107 0.92 9.95 -2.54
CA GLY A 107 2.12 10.56 -1.95
C GLY A 107 1.93 10.91 -0.47
N HIS A 108 0.76 11.41 -0.08
CA HIS A 108 0.42 11.66 1.34
C HIS A 108 0.36 10.36 2.14
N VAL A 109 -0.22 9.29 1.58
CA VAL A 109 -0.25 7.97 2.23
C VAL A 109 1.17 7.46 2.48
N CYS A 110 2.02 7.53 1.46
CA CYS A 110 3.40 7.10 1.52
C CYS A 110 4.21 7.93 2.53
N GLN A 111 4.04 9.26 2.55
CA GLN A 111 4.71 10.12 3.53
C GLN A 111 4.31 9.77 4.97
N ASN A 112 3.04 9.47 5.21
CA ASN A 112 2.61 9.01 6.54
C ASN A 112 3.26 7.68 6.93
N LEU A 113 3.51 6.77 5.97
CA LEU A 113 4.25 5.54 6.22
C LEU A 113 5.70 5.84 6.66
N TYR A 114 6.39 6.77 5.97
CA TYR A 114 7.75 7.19 6.36
C TYR A 114 7.80 7.70 7.79
N LEU A 115 6.89 8.61 8.14
CA LEU A 115 6.82 9.18 9.50
C LEU A 115 6.53 8.10 10.55
N SER A 116 5.64 7.16 10.23
CA SER A 116 5.30 6.06 11.14
C SER A 116 6.45 5.06 11.28
N ALA A 117 7.16 4.75 10.20
CA ALA A 117 8.32 3.88 10.22
C ALA A 117 9.45 4.48 11.08
N GLU A 118 9.76 5.76 10.87
CA GLU A 118 10.76 6.48 11.67
C GLU A 118 10.42 6.48 13.17
N ALA A 119 9.15 6.68 13.51
CA ALA A 119 8.68 6.70 14.90
C ALA A 119 8.90 5.37 15.65
N ILE A 120 9.05 4.26 14.93
CA ILE A 120 9.32 2.92 15.52
C ILE A 120 10.74 2.43 15.26
N GLY A 121 11.65 3.29 14.81
CA GLY A 121 13.04 2.94 14.49
C GLY A 121 13.18 2.02 13.28
N ALA A 122 12.31 2.19 12.30
CA ALA A 122 12.33 1.49 11.01
C ALA A 122 12.51 2.50 9.87
N GLY A 123 13.03 2.02 8.73
CA GLY A 123 13.12 2.79 7.50
C GLY A 123 12.10 2.31 6.47
N ALA A 124 11.71 3.21 5.58
CA ALA A 124 10.90 2.94 4.40
C ALA A 124 11.59 3.45 3.14
N CYS A 125 11.31 2.83 2.00
CA CYS A 125 11.81 3.28 0.71
C CYS A 125 10.69 3.19 -0.33
N ALA A 126 10.20 4.34 -0.79
CA ALA A 126 9.16 4.38 -1.82
C ALA A 126 9.70 3.93 -3.18
N VAL A 127 8.94 3.10 -3.88
CA VAL A 127 9.31 2.53 -5.20
C VAL A 127 8.16 2.74 -6.17
N ALA A 128 8.49 3.32 -7.33
CA ALA A 128 7.60 3.47 -8.48
C ALA A 128 8.14 2.74 -9.74
N ALA A 129 9.31 2.10 -9.61
CA ALA A 129 9.92 1.35 -10.69
C ALA A 129 9.55 -0.13 -10.56
N TYR A 130 8.50 -0.54 -11.24
CA TYR A 130 7.98 -1.91 -11.26
C TYR A 130 7.27 -2.20 -12.57
N ASP A 131 7.09 -3.47 -12.88
CA ASP A 131 6.25 -3.98 -13.95
C ASP A 131 4.80 -4.00 -13.45
N GLN A 132 3.95 -3.19 -14.08
CA GLN A 132 2.56 -2.99 -13.69
C GLN A 132 1.75 -4.30 -13.75
N GLU A 133 1.81 -4.98 -14.89
CA GLU A 133 1.03 -6.20 -15.13
C GLU A 133 1.46 -7.31 -14.18
N ALA A 134 2.77 -7.44 -13.94
CA ALA A 134 3.30 -8.44 -13.02
C ALA A 134 2.88 -8.22 -11.56
N LEU A 135 2.83 -6.96 -11.08
CA LEU A 135 2.37 -6.65 -9.72
C LEU A 135 0.86 -6.81 -9.57
N ASP A 136 0.08 -6.36 -10.54
CA ASP A 136 -1.36 -6.50 -10.51
C ASP A 136 -1.75 -7.99 -10.50
N ALA A 137 -1.14 -8.79 -11.38
CA ALA A 137 -1.35 -10.24 -11.40
C ALA A 137 -0.90 -10.92 -10.09
N LEU A 138 0.21 -10.47 -9.48
CA LEU A 138 0.69 -11.00 -8.20
C LEU A 138 -0.31 -10.73 -7.06
N LEU A 139 -0.97 -9.59 -7.06
CA LEU A 139 -1.95 -9.21 -6.04
C LEU A 139 -3.39 -9.61 -6.42
N HIS A 140 -3.58 -10.35 -7.52
CA HIS A 140 -4.87 -10.78 -8.06
C HIS A 140 -5.80 -9.59 -8.41
N LEU A 141 -5.21 -8.49 -8.87
CA LEU A 141 -5.93 -7.31 -9.37
C LEU A 141 -6.19 -7.44 -10.86
N ASP A 142 -7.23 -6.77 -11.36
CA ASP A 142 -7.61 -6.80 -12.79
C ASP A 142 -6.76 -5.87 -13.68
N GLY A 143 -6.06 -4.91 -13.07
CA GLY A 143 -5.24 -3.93 -13.77
C GLY A 143 -6.03 -2.83 -14.49
N GLU A 144 -7.35 -2.83 -14.41
CA GLU A 144 -8.26 -1.87 -15.06
C GLU A 144 -9.08 -1.09 -14.03
N GLU A 145 -9.93 -1.77 -13.26
CA GLU A 145 -10.76 -1.15 -12.22
C GLU A 145 -9.96 -0.94 -10.93
N GLU A 146 -9.01 -1.84 -10.66
CA GLU A 146 -8.06 -1.71 -9.55
C GLU A 146 -6.64 -2.11 -10.00
N PHE A 147 -5.65 -1.27 -9.75
CA PHE A 147 -4.25 -1.52 -10.07
C PHE A 147 -3.28 -0.88 -9.07
N VAL A 148 -2.08 -1.43 -8.97
CA VAL A 148 -1.02 -0.88 -8.10
C VAL A 148 -0.59 0.48 -8.64
N ILE A 149 -0.46 1.48 -7.76
CA ILE A 149 0.03 2.81 -8.13
C ILE A 149 1.34 3.18 -7.43
N TYR A 150 1.61 2.60 -6.27
CA TYR A 150 2.82 2.87 -5.50
C TYR A 150 3.10 1.76 -4.51
N LEU A 151 4.36 1.61 -4.09
CA LEU A 151 4.71 0.63 -3.07
C LEU A 151 5.90 1.12 -2.21
N ALA A 152 6.05 0.54 -1.02
CA ALA A 152 7.18 0.83 -0.14
C ALA A 152 7.48 -0.35 0.79
N PRO A 153 8.67 -0.97 0.68
CA PRO A 153 9.17 -1.86 1.70
C PRO A 153 9.56 -1.10 2.98
N VAL A 154 9.36 -1.76 4.10
CA VAL A 154 9.71 -1.28 5.44
C VAL A 154 10.56 -2.33 6.15
N GLY A 155 11.57 -1.89 6.87
CA GLY A 155 12.42 -2.74 7.69
C GLY A 155 13.12 -1.96 8.77
N LYS A 156 13.51 -2.63 9.85
CA LYS A 156 14.36 -2.01 10.87
C LYS A 156 15.76 -1.76 10.32
N HIS A 157 16.37 -0.66 10.75
CA HIS A 157 17.78 -0.42 10.47
C HIS A 157 18.65 -1.53 11.07
N ALA A 158 19.71 -1.90 10.37
CA ALA A 158 20.72 -2.77 10.96
C ALA A 158 21.31 -2.06 12.19
N VAL A 159 21.31 -2.75 13.32
CA VAL A 159 22.02 -2.24 14.50
C VAL A 159 23.49 -2.22 14.13
N SER A 160 24.10 -1.02 14.09
CA SER A 160 25.55 -0.89 13.94
C SER A 160 26.19 -1.57 15.16
N ALA A 161 26.97 -2.62 14.90
CA ALA A 161 27.74 -3.30 15.93
C ALA A 161 28.88 -2.40 16.41
#